data_2b0295831b717d80441d86a6bcf42cda
#
_entry.id   2b0295831b717d80441d86a6bcf42cda
#
_cell.length_a   1.000
_cell.length_b   1.000
_cell.length_c   1.000
_cell.angle_alpha   90.00
_cell.angle_beta   90.00
_cell.angle_gamma   90.00
#
_symmetry.space_group_name_H-M   'P 1'
#
loop_
_entity.id
_entity.type
_entity.pdbx_description
1 polymer ?
#
loop_
_entity_poly.entity_id
_entity_poly.type
_entity_poly.pdbx_seq_one_letter_code
_entity_poly.pdbx_strand_id
1 'polypeptide(L)'
;MTTEQHGFLERFIRFAIAHRWLMLLLTGALCALGVWSFTKLPIDATPDITNIQVQINTEATGYSPLESEQRVTFPIETALAGLARLEYTRSLSRYGLSQVTVVFEDGTDIYFARQQVAERLQQAKSQLPPGLEPEMGPVTTGLGEIYMYTVEAAPGATKPDGTPWTPTDLRTLQDWVVRPQLRNTPGVTEVNTIGGFARQIHITPDPARMVAFGFTLQDVVDAVARNNQNIGAGYIER
;
A
#
# COMPACT_ATOMS: atom_id res chain seq x y z
N MET A 1 5.02 80.62 7.73
CA MET A 1 4.24 79.53 8.44
C MET A 1 4.23 78.33 7.54
N THR A 2 5.22 77.46 7.69
CA THR A 2 5.31 76.15 7.00
C THR A 2 4.72 75.12 7.89
N THR A 3 3.51 74.66 7.56
CA THR A 3 2.89 73.50 8.17
C THR A 3 3.66 72.29 7.71
N GLU A 4 4.58 71.80 8.56
CA GLU A 4 5.22 70.48 8.38
C GLU A 4 4.13 69.43 8.45
N GLN A 5 3.84 68.84 7.32
CA GLN A 5 3.08 67.57 7.27
C GLN A 5 3.95 66.49 7.91
N HIS A 6 3.75 66.28 9.20
CA HIS A 6 4.34 65.10 9.86
C HIS A 6 3.85 63.86 9.19
N GLY A 7 4.68 63.29 8.33
CA GLY A 7 4.36 62.07 7.57
C GLY A 7 4.03 60.92 8.52
N PHE A 8 3.23 59.98 8.02
CA PHE A 8 2.86 58.75 8.75
C PHE A 8 4.06 58.04 9.41
N LEU A 9 5.20 58.10 8.76
CA LEU A 9 6.47 57.54 9.25
C LEU A 9 6.97 58.25 10.53
N GLU A 10 6.87 59.55 10.62
CA GLU A 10 7.32 60.31 11.79
C GLU A 10 6.44 60.04 13.00
N ARG A 11 5.13 59.91 12.82
CA ARG A 11 4.21 59.53 13.89
C ARG A 11 4.51 58.11 14.41
N PHE A 12 4.81 57.19 13.48
CA PHE A 12 5.15 55.82 13.83
C PHE A 12 6.48 55.74 14.61
N ILE A 13 7.50 56.49 14.19
CA ILE A 13 8.78 56.54 14.89
C ILE A 13 8.63 57.15 16.29
N ARG A 14 7.90 58.24 16.42
CA ARG A 14 7.63 58.88 17.74
C ARG A 14 6.86 57.93 18.66
N PHE A 15 5.87 57.19 18.14
CA PHE A 15 5.14 56.20 18.91
C PHE A 15 6.06 55.06 19.38
N ALA A 16 6.92 54.55 18.49
CA ALA A 16 7.85 53.48 18.80
C ALA A 16 8.86 53.86 19.90
N ILE A 17 9.36 55.11 19.84
CA ILE A 17 10.29 55.65 20.86
C ILE A 17 9.56 55.88 22.19
N ALA A 18 8.35 56.41 22.17
CA ALA A 18 7.55 56.70 23.35
C ALA A 18 7.16 55.37 24.08
N HIS A 19 6.90 54.31 23.32
CA HIS A 19 6.48 53.00 23.85
C HIS A 19 7.55 51.94 23.63
N ARG A 20 8.81 52.27 23.90
CA ARG A 20 9.97 51.39 23.67
C ARG A 20 9.83 49.97 24.26
N TRP A 21 9.28 49.87 25.47
CA TRP A 21 9.07 48.58 26.13
C TRP A 21 8.00 47.74 25.45
N LEU A 22 6.94 48.39 24.94
CA LEU A 22 5.89 47.69 24.18
C LEU A 22 6.43 47.17 22.84
N MET A 23 7.28 47.93 22.18
CA MET A 23 7.91 47.54 20.92
C MET A 23 8.89 46.37 21.13
N LEU A 24 9.68 46.41 22.21
CA LEU A 24 10.56 45.30 22.59
C LEU A 24 9.78 44.01 22.90
N LEU A 25 8.67 44.11 23.62
CA LEU A 25 7.82 43.00 23.94
C LEU A 25 7.18 42.39 22.68
N LEU A 26 6.70 43.26 21.79
CA LEU A 26 6.08 42.80 20.51
C LEU A 26 7.10 42.16 19.60
N THR A 27 8.32 42.71 19.53
CA THR A 27 9.42 42.10 18.74
C THR A 27 9.82 40.75 19.34
N GLY A 28 9.95 40.67 20.68
CA GLY A 28 10.24 39.43 21.38
C GLY A 28 9.17 38.37 21.16
N ALA A 29 7.89 38.76 21.20
CA ALA A 29 6.77 37.83 20.91
C ALA A 29 6.78 37.35 19.44
N LEU A 30 7.08 38.23 18.48
CA LEU A 30 7.24 37.84 17.07
C LEU A 30 8.41 36.88 16.87
N CYS A 31 9.55 37.15 17.50
CA CYS A 31 10.70 36.25 17.45
C CYS A 31 10.36 34.87 18.06
N ALA A 32 9.69 34.85 19.20
CA ALA A 32 9.27 33.60 19.83
C ALA A 32 8.28 32.81 18.96
N LEU A 33 7.31 33.48 18.34
CA LEU A 33 6.40 32.88 17.36
C LEU A 33 7.15 32.35 16.14
N GLY A 34 8.14 33.09 15.64
CA GLY A 34 8.99 32.66 14.52
C GLY A 34 9.77 31.40 14.84
N VAL A 35 10.42 31.33 15.99
CA VAL A 35 11.14 30.15 16.48
C VAL A 35 10.17 28.97 16.67
N TRP A 36 9.02 29.20 17.29
CA TRP A 36 8.02 28.16 17.47
C TRP A 36 7.47 27.63 16.13
N SER A 37 7.19 28.52 15.19
CA SER A 37 6.76 28.13 13.83
C SER A 37 7.84 27.35 13.10
N PHE A 38 9.10 27.78 13.20
CA PHE A 38 10.24 27.10 12.59
C PHE A 38 10.43 25.68 13.13
N THR A 39 10.27 25.45 14.45
CA THR A 39 10.39 24.12 15.05
C THR A 39 9.25 23.17 14.66
N LYS A 40 8.15 23.71 14.15
CA LYS A 40 7.01 22.92 13.66
C LYS A 40 6.98 22.73 12.15
N LEU A 41 7.90 23.36 11.44
CA LEU A 41 7.99 23.18 10.00
C LEU A 41 8.45 21.74 9.69
N PRO A 42 7.67 20.93 8.98
CA PRO A 42 8.15 19.64 8.50
C PRO A 42 9.28 19.92 7.49
N ILE A 43 10.49 19.46 7.82
CA ILE A 43 11.64 19.58 6.93
C ILE A 43 11.77 18.24 6.23
N ASP A 44 11.22 18.14 5.03
CA ASP A 44 11.50 17.05 4.13
C ASP A 44 12.81 17.32 3.38
N ALA A 45 13.72 16.37 3.42
CA ALA A 45 15.03 16.47 2.73
C ALA A 45 14.87 16.57 1.19
N THR A 46 13.78 16.04 0.67
CA THR A 46 13.36 16.13 -0.74
C THR A 46 11.88 16.42 -0.80
N PRO A 47 11.43 17.37 -1.66
CA PRO A 47 9.99 17.56 -1.85
C PRO A 47 9.36 16.26 -2.35
N ASP A 48 8.26 15.85 -1.73
CA ASP A 48 7.48 14.71 -2.20
C ASP A 48 6.75 15.13 -3.48
N ILE A 49 7.32 14.70 -4.62
CA ILE A 49 6.74 14.91 -5.96
C ILE A 49 5.88 13.73 -6.40
N THR A 50 5.63 12.79 -5.50
CA THR A 50 4.83 11.59 -5.82
C THR A 50 3.37 11.98 -5.89
N ASN A 51 2.75 11.73 -7.02
CA ASN A 51 1.32 11.91 -7.18
C ASN A 51 0.56 11.03 -6.19
N ILE A 52 -0.55 11.54 -5.68
CA ILE A 52 -1.45 10.78 -4.83
C ILE A 52 -2.14 9.74 -5.70
N GLN A 53 -1.70 8.49 -5.60
CA GLN A 53 -2.17 7.42 -6.46
C GLN A 53 -2.58 6.17 -5.69
N VAL A 54 -3.61 5.50 -6.21
CA VAL A 54 -4.05 4.19 -5.73
C VAL A 54 -3.89 3.18 -6.86
N GLN A 55 -3.11 2.14 -6.61
CA GLN A 55 -2.87 1.07 -7.55
C GLN A 55 -3.78 -0.11 -7.23
N ILE A 56 -4.39 -0.70 -8.25
CA ILE A 56 -5.21 -1.91 -8.17
C ILE A 56 -4.54 -2.97 -9.04
N ASN A 57 -4.23 -4.12 -8.45
CA ASN A 57 -3.66 -5.26 -9.13
C ASN A 57 -4.67 -6.39 -9.14
N THR A 58 -4.85 -7.03 -10.30
CA THR A 58 -5.73 -8.18 -10.44
C THR A 58 -4.96 -9.29 -11.14
N GLU A 59 -4.78 -10.41 -10.45
CA GLU A 59 -4.20 -11.62 -11.05
C GLU A 59 -5.25 -12.27 -11.96
N ALA A 60 -4.95 -12.32 -13.26
CA ALA A 60 -5.82 -12.88 -14.29
C ALA A 60 -5.11 -14.07 -14.97
N THR A 61 -4.73 -15.07 -14.18
CA THR A 61 -3.99 -16.24 -14.66
C THR A 61 -4.70 -16.91 -15.83
N GLY A 62 -3.97 -17.14 -16.93
CA GLY A 62 -4.49 -17.77 -18.14
C GLY A 62 -5.10 -16.80 -19.17
N TYR A 63 -5.25 -15.52 -18.83
CA TYR A 63 -5.73 -14.51 -19.76
C TYR A 63 -4.59 -13.93 -20.59
N SER A 64 -4.82 -13.75 -21.89
CA SER A 64 -3.96 -12.96 -22.76
C SER A 64 -4.04 -11.46 -22.38
N PRO A 65 -3.09 -10.61 -22.80
CA PRO A 65 -3.15 -9.17 -22.53
C PRO A 65 -4.46 -8.51 -23.02
N LEU A 66 -4.95 -8.90 -24.20
CA LEU A 66 -6.19 -8.38 -24.75
C LEU A 66 -7.43 -8.83 -23.94
N GLU A 67 -7.46 -10.09 -23.52
CA GLU A 67 -8.56 -10.58 -22.67
C GLU A 67 -8.52 -9.96 -21.27
N SER A 68 -7.32 -9.78 -20.69
CA SER A 68 -7.15 -9.05 -19.44
C SER A 68 -7.65 -7.62 -19.55
N GLU A 69 -7.36 -6.94 -20.65
CA GLU A 69 -7.85 -5.59 -20.92
C GLU A 69 -9.37 -5.55 -21.00
N GLN A 70 -9.97 -6.38 -21.85
CA GLN A 70 -11.40 -6.34 -22.12
C GLN A 70 -12.26 -6.83 -20.96
N ARG A 71 -11.82 -7.85 -20.23
CA ARG A 71 -12.62 -8.52 -19.19
C ARG A 71 -12.29 -8.11 -17.79
N VAL A 72 -11.13 -7.49 -17.55
CA VAL A 72 -10.67 -7.13 -16.21
C VAL A 72 -10.40 -5.64 -16.11
N THR A 73 -9.49 -5.14 -16.95
CA THR A 73 -9.04 -3.74 -16.87
C THR A 73 -10.16 -2.76 -17.18
N PHE A 74 -10.84 -2.94 -18.31
CA PHE A 74 -11.90 -2.03 -18.76
C PHE A 74 -13.10 -1.97 -17.80
N PRO A 75 -13.64 -3.06 -17.24
CA PRO A 75 -14.67 -3.00 -16.21
C PRO A 75 -14.22 -2.25 -14.94
N ILE A 76 -12.97 -2.45 -14.51
CA ILE A 76 -12.42 -1.74 -13.34
C ILE A 76 -12.29 -0.24 -13.63
N GLU A 77 -11.70 0.14 -14.77
CA GLU A 77 -11.59 1.55 -15.18
C GLU A 77 -12.96 2.23 -15.27
N THR A 78 -13.92 1.54 -15.86
CA THR A 78 -15.30 2.06 -15.99
C THR A 78 -15.95 2.28 -14.64
N ALA A 79 -15.75 1.39 -13.68
CA ALA A 79 -16.28 1.53 -12.33
C ALA A 79 -15.60 2.66 -11.54
N LEU A 80 -14.33 2.94 -11.83
CA LEU A 80 -13.55 3.98 -11.18
C LEU A 80 -13.71 5.35 -11.84
N ALA A 81 -14.34 5.42 -13.01
CA ALA A 81 -14.63 6.67 -13.67
C ALA A 81 -15.57 7.56 -12.81
N GLY A 82 -15.28 8.86 -12.79
CA GLY A 82 -16.09 9.82 -12.04
C GLY A 82 -15.89 9.83 -10.52
N LEU A 83 -14.80 9.30 -10.02
CA LEU A 83 -14.38 9.49 -8.64
C LEU A 83 -14.13 10.98 -8.34
N ALA A 84 -14.44 11.42 -7.12
CA ALA A 84 -14.18 12.79 -6.70
C ALA A 84 -12.67 13.06 -6.67
N ARG A 85 -12.26 14.18 -7.22
CA ARG A 85 -10.85 14.61 -7.31
C ARG A 85 -9.94 13.65 -8.12
N LEU A 86 -10.55 12.86 -9.00
CA LEU A 86 -9.81 12.05 -9.97
C LEU A 86 -9.15 12.96 -11.01
N GLU A 87 -7.84 12.85 -11.17
CA GLU A 87 -7.11 13.57 -12.21
C GLU A 87 -7.09 12.74 -13.51
N TYR A 88 -6.55 11.52 -13.43
CA TYR A 88 -6.58 10.56 -14.53
C TYR A 88 -6.41 9.12 -14.04
N THR A 89 -6.75 8.18 -14.92
CA THR A 89 -6.52 6.75 -14.71
C THR A 89 -5.59 6.24 -15.81
N ARG A 90 -4.65 5.39 -15.45
CA ARG A 90 -3.79 4.67 -16.39
C ARG A 90 -3.79 3.20 -16.04
N SER A 91 -3.68 2.35 -17.06
CA SER A 91 -3.67 0.91 -16.86
C SER A 91 -2.57 0.22 -17.65
N LEU A 92 -2.26 -0.98 -17.22
CA LEU A 92 -1.30 -1.87 -17.86
C LEU A 92 -1.85 -3.29 -17.81
N SER A 93 -2.19 -3.83 -18.99
CA SER A 93 -2.64 -5.22 -19.15
C SER A 93 -1.50 -6.07 -19.69
N ARG A 94 -1.12 -7.09 -18.93
CA ARG A 94 -0.09 -8.07 -19.30
C ARG A 94 -0.66 -9.48 -19.25
N TYR A 95 0.16 -10.45 -19.64
CA TYR A 95 -0.20 -11.85 -19.50
C TYR A 95 -0.45 -12.18 -18.02
N GLY A 96 -1.66 -12.57 -17.70
CA GLY A 96 -2.05 -12.96 -16.35
C GLY A 96 -2.12 -11.83 -15.31
N LEU A 97 -2.02 -10.56 -15.73
CA LEU A 97 -2.03 -9.41 -14.82
C LEU A 97 -2.75 -8.21 -15.42
N SER A 98 -3.65 -7.64 -14.65
CA SER A 98 -4.22 -6.31 -14.88
C SER A 98 -3.80 -5.38 -13.75
N GLN A 99 -3.26 -4.23 -14.10
CA GLN A 99 -2.85 -3.18 -13.17
C GLN A 99 -3.53 -1.88 -13.55
N VAL A 100 -4.33 -1.33 -12.66
CA VAL A 100 -5.01 -0.04 -12.84
C VAL A 100 -4.48 0.93 -11.78
N THR A 101 -3.99 2.08 -12.22
CA THR A 101 -3.49 3.13 -11.35
C THR A 101 -4.39 4.35 -11.49
N VAL A 102 -4.97 4.76 -10.37
CA VAL A 102 -5.84 5.93 -10.25
C VAL A 102 -5.04 7.05 -9.63
N VAL A 103 -4.92 8.17 -10.33
CA VAL A 103 -4.18 9.34 -9.86
C VAL A 103 -5.18 10.42 -9.48
N PHE A 104 -4.99 10.99 -8.30
CA PHE A 104 -5.84 12.02 -7.72
C PHE A 104 -5.14 13.38 -7.75
N GLU A 105 -5.93 14.45 -7.70
CA GLU A 105 -5.43 15.82 -7.59
C GLU A 105 -4.55 16.02 -6.36
N ASP A 106 -3.57 16.89 -6.48
CA ASP A 106 -2.67 17.26 -5.38
C ASP A 106 -3.44 17.74 -4.14
N GLY A 107 -2.96 17.36 -2.96
CA GLY A 107 -3.59 17.68 -1.68
C GLY A 107 -4.84 16.84 -1.35
N THR A 108 -5.11 15.78 -2.12
CA THR A 108 -6.14 14.79 -1.75
C THR A 108 -5.60 13.90 -0.62
N ASP A 109 -6.43 13.62 0.39
CA ASP A 109 -6.05 12.65 1.41
C ASP A 109 -6.01 11.24 0.81
N ILE A 110 -4.89 10.53 0.96
CA ILE A 110 -4.70 9.20 0.39
C ILE A 110 -5.68 8.17 0.96
N TYR A 111 -6.07 8.29 2.23
CA TYR A 111 -7.02 7.37 2.84
C TYR A 111 -8.44 7.60 2.34
N PHE A 112 -8.82 8.86 2.13
CA PHE A 112 -10.07 9.21 1.45
C PHE A 112 -10.12 8.67 0.02
N ALA A 113 -9.05 8.86 -0.76
CA ALA A 113 -8.93 8.31 -2.11
C ALA A 113 -9.10 6.78 -2.12
N ARG A 114 -8.39 6.08 -1.22
CA ARG A 114 -8.48 4.61 -1.08
C ARG A 114 -9.86 4.13 -0.70
N GLN A 115 -10.55 4.85 0.20
CA GLN A 115 -11.92 4.50 0.58
C GLN A 115 -12.87 4.57 -0.61
N GLN A 116 -12.82 5.65 -1.40
CA GLN A 116 -13.63 5.78 -2.60
C GLN A 116 -13.34 4.69 -3.63
N VAL A 117 -12.06 4.40 -3.86
CA VAL A 117 -11.64 3.30 -4.75
C VAL A 117 -12.16 1.97 -4.24
N ALA A 118 -12.09 1.70 -2.92
CA ALA A 118 -12.59 0.45 -2.32
C ALA A 118 -14.09 0.26 -2.56
N GLU A 119 -14.89 1.31 -2.37
CA GLU A 119 -16.33 1.27 -2.59
C GLU A 119 -16.69 0.96 -4.05
N ARG A 120 -16.02 1.62 -5.00
CA ARG A 120 -16.21 1.37 -6.43
C ARG A 120 -15.74 -0.01 -6.84
N LEU A 121 -14.62 -0.46 -6.27
CA LEU A 121 -14.06 -1.78 -6.56
C LEU A 121 -14.97 -2.91 -6.12
N GLN A 122 -15.67 -2.76 -4.98
CA GLN A 122 -16.69 -3.72 -4.55
C GLN A 122 -17.86 -3.81 -5.54
N GLN A 123 -18.26 -2.71 -6.14
CA GLN A 123 -19.29 -2.71 -7.19
C GLN A 123 -18.77 -3.38 -8.47
N ALA A 124 -17.52 -3.13 -8.84
CA ALA A 124 -16.89 -3.72 -10.02
C ALA A 124 -16.73 -5.25 -9.91
N LYS A 125 -16.54 -5.80 -8.70
CA LYS A 125 -16.37 -7.26 -8.48
C LYS A 125 -17.50 -8.10 -9.09
N SER A 126 -18.72 -7.61 -9.08
CA SER A 126 -19.87 -8.32 -9.66
C SER A 126 -19.85 -8.39 -11.21
N GLN A 127 -19.04 -7.54 -11.84
CA GLN A 127 -18.92 -7.48 -13.29
C GLN A 127 -17.68 -8.25 -13.81
N LEU A 128 -16.81 -8.68 -12.91
CA LEU A 128 -15.62 -9.44 -13.25
C LEU A 128 -15.94 -10.93 -13.40
N PRO A 129 -15.15 -11.66 -14.22
CA PRO A 129 -15.24 -13.11 -14.29
C PRO A 129 -15.02 -13.76 -12.91
N PRO A 130 -15.70 -14.88 -12.64
CA PRO A 130 -15.55 -15.60 -11.37
C PRO A 130 -14.10 -16.00 -11.09
N GLY A 131 -13.65 -15.86 -9.84
CA GLY A 131 -12.31 -16.23 -9.40
C GLY A 131 -11.25 -15.14 -9.57
N LEU A 132 -11.61 -13.98 -10.11
CA LEU A 132 -10.72 -12.83 -10.17
C LEU A 132 -11.00 -11.91 -8.98
N GLU A 133 -9.95 -11.61 -8.22
CA GLU A 133 -10.02 -10.73 -7.07
C GLU A 133 -9.09 -9.52 -7.28
N PRO A 134 -9.67 -8.34 -7.53
CA PRO A 134 -8.88 -7.11 -7.59
C PRO A 134 -8.47 -6.69 -6.19
N GLU A 135 -7.17 -6.46 -6.01
CA GLU A 135 -6.58 -6.02 -4.74
C GLU A 135 -5.98 -4.63 -4.88
N MET A 136 -6.22 -3.80 -3.90
CA MET A 136 -5.53 -2.51 -3.83
C MET A 136 -4.09 -2.72 -3.36
N GLY A 137 -3.15 -2.19 -4.12
CA GLY A 137 -1.76 -2.12 -3.73
C GLY A 137 -1.55 -1.33 -2.43
N PRO A 138 -0.37 -1.46 -1.83
CA PRO A 138 0.00 -0.73 -0.62
C PRO A 138 -0.03 0.79 -0.83
N VAL A 139 -0.06 1.55 0.27
CA VAL A 139 0.18 3.00 0.23
C VAL A 139 1.67 3.20 0.02
N THR A 140 2.10 3.17 -1.24
CA THR A 140 3.50 3.43 -1.60
C THR A 140 3.60 4.77 -2.30
N THR A 141 4.28 5.70 -1.66
CA THR A 141 4.93 6.81 -2.37
C THR A 141 6.36 6.36 -2.69
N GLY A 142 6.98 6.90 -3.72
CA GLY A 142 8.39 6.57 -4.02
C GLY A 142 9.36 6.86 -2.84
N LEU A 143 8.91 7.65 -1.86
CA LEU A 143 9.58 7.97 -0.61
C LEU A 143 9.04 7.17 0.60
N GLY A 144 8.03 6.32 0.40
CA GLY A 144 7.40 5.53 1.47
C GLY A 144 8.20 4.31 1.90
N GLU A 145 9.13 3.86 1.07
CA GLU A 145 10.06 2.77 1.40
C GLU A 145 11.27 3.33 2.15
N ILE A 146 11.12 3.49 3.45
CA ILE A 146 12.14 4.12 4.31
C ILE A 146 13.25 3.18 4.76
N TYR A 147 13.03 1.87 4.69
CA TYR A 147 13.99 0.88 5.14
C TYR A 147 13.92 -0.40 4.31
N MET A 148 15.04 -0.83 3.77
CA MET A 148 15.20 -2.10 3.07
C MET A 148 16.19 -2.98 3.82
N TYR A 149 15.88 -4.29 3.91
CA TYR A 149 16.76 -5.28 4.52
C TYR A 149 16.72 -6.58 3.73
N THR A 150 17.77 -7.37 3.84
CA THR A 150 17.85 -8.72 3.27
C THR A 150 17.73 -9.77 4.37
N VAL A 151 17.06 -10.88 4.05
CA VAL A 151 16.99 -12.06 4.91
C VAL A 151 17.83 -13.15 4.28
N GLU A 152 18.96 -13.44 4.90
CA GLU A 152 19.93 -14.40 4.39
C GLU A 152 20.33 -15.40 5.49
N ALA A 153 20.65 -16.62 5.10
CA ALA A 153 21.21 -17.58 6.02
C ALA A 153 22.69 -17.25 6.25
N ALA A 154 23.14 -17.26 7.51
CA ALA A 154 24.56 -17.15 7.80
C ALA A 154 25.35 -18.28 7.12
N PRO A 155 26.61 -18.06 6.71
CA PRO A 155 27.43 -19.09 6.10
C PRO A 155 27.50 -20.35 6.99
N GLY A 156 27.10 -21.49 6.44
CA GLY A 156 27.08 -22.77 7.16
C GLY A 156 25.90 -22.97 8.13
N ALA A 157 24.96 -22.04 8.21
CA ALA A 157 23.78 -22.21 9.03
C ALA A 157 22.85 -23.30 8.45
N THR A 158 22.41 -24.20 9.33
CA THR A 158 21.45 -25.25 9.00
C THR A 158 20.14 -25.07 9.78
N LYS A 159 19.06 -25.62 9.25
CA LYS A 159 17.79 -25.71 9.95
C LYS A 159 17.88 -26.74 11.10
N PRO A 160 16.91 -26.77 12.01
CA PRO A 160 16.88 -27.78 13.11
C PRO A 160 16.91 -29.23 12.64
N ASP A 161 16.49 -29.49 11.39
CA ASP A 161 16.52 -30.80 10.74
C ASP A 161 17.91 -31.13 10.11
N GLY A 162 18.89 -30.22 10.24
CA GLY A 162 20.24 -30.37 9.69
C GLY A 162 20.37 -30.00 8.21
N THR A 163 19.30 -29.64 7.53
CA THR A 163 19.33 -29.24 6.11
C THR A 163 19.67 -27.75 5.93
N PRO A 164 20.28 -27.35 4.80
CA PRO A 164 20.57 -25.95 4.54
C PRO A 164 19.28 -25.15 4.31
N TRP A 165 19.32 -23.86 4.61
CA TRP A 165 18.25 -22.91 4.34
C TRP A 165 18.08 -22.72 2.83
N THR A 166 16.85 -22.88 2.34
CA THR A 166 16.49 -22.62 0.95
C THR A 166 15.80 -21.24 0.82
N PRO A 167 15.76 -20.65 -0.39
CA PRO A 167 15.00 -19.42 -0.63
C PRO A 167 13.51 -19.53 -0.25
N THR A 168 12.93 -20.73 -0.35
CA THR A 168 11.55 -21.02 0.09
C THR A 168 11.41 -20.95 1.61
N ASP A 169 12.40 -21.49 2.34
CA ASP A 169 12.39 -21.45 3.81
C ASP A 169 12.54 -20.02 4.32
N LEU A 170 13.47 -19.24 3.74
CA LEU A 170 13.70 -17.85 4.08
C LEU A 170 12.45 -16.99 3.79
N ARG A 171 11.78 -17.22 2.66
CA ARG A 171 10.53 -16.56 2.33
C ARG A 171 9.43 -16.91 3.35
N THR A 172 9.32 -18.17 3.73
CA THR A 172 8.37 -18.61 4.75
C THR A 172 8.65 -17.96 6.11
N LEU A 173 9.93 -17.89 6.51
CA LEU A 173 10.35 -17.21 7.73
C LEU A 173 9.97 -15.74 7.70
N GLN A 174 10.25 -15.06 6.59
CA GLN A 174 9.92 -13.65 6.39
C GLN A 174 8.41 -13.40 6.49
N ASP A 175 7.59 -14.15 5.77
CA ASP A 175 6.16 -13.89 5.68
C ASP A 175 5.39 -14.27 6.97
N TRP A 176 5.82 -15.33 7.68
CA TRP A 176 5.09 -15.84 8.85
C TRP A 176 5.67 -15.43 10.20
N VAL A 177 6.94 -15.06 10.28
CA VAL A 177 7.58 -14.70 11.55
C VAL A 177 8.01 -13.24 11.56
N VAL A 178 8.84 -12.82 10.61
CA VAL A 178 9.45 -11.48 10.63
C VAL A 178 8.42 -10.40 10.31
N ARG A 179 7.69 -10.57 9.22
CA ARG A 179 6.69 -9.59 8.76
C ARG A 179 5.61 -9.28 9.81
N PRO A 180 4.97 -10.24 10.48
CA PRO A 180 3.98 -9.94 11.52
C PRO A 180 4.57 -9.18 12.70
N GLN A 181 5.80 -9.51 13.12
CA GLN A 181 6.46 -8.81 14.22
C GLN A 181 6.81 -7.37 13.88
N LEU A 182 7.34 -7.13 12.68
CA LEU A 182 7.66 -5.79 12.22
C LEU A 182 6.40 -4.92 12.05
N ARG A 183 5.31 -5.49 11.56
CA ARG A 183 4.03 -4.76 11.43
C ARG A 183 3.44 -4.32 12.78
N ASN A 184 3.79 -4.98 13.86
CA ASN A 184 3.37 -4.58 15.21
C ASN A 184 4.22 -3.46 15.80
N THR A 185 5.28 -3.03 15.10
CA THR A 185 6.12 -1.92 15.56
C THR A 185 5.41 -0.59 15.29
N PRO A 186 5.31 0.31 16.29
CA PRO A 186 4.69 1.62 16.08
C PRO A 186 5.36 2.39 14.94
N GLY A 187 4.55 2.95 14.03
CA GLY A 187 5.03 3.71 12.86
C GLY A 187 5.29 2.87 11.62
N VAL A 188 5.22 1.53 11.70
CA VAL A 188 5.30 0.66 10.52
C VAL A 188 3.91 0.42 9.95
N THR A 189 3.66 0.91 8.76
CA THR A 189 2.37 0.73 8.05
C THR A 189 2.34 -0.58 7.30
N GLU A 190 3.40 -0.89 6.55
CA GLU A 190 3.51 -2.08 5.72
C GLU A 190 4.92 -2.66 5.72
N VAL A 191 4.99 -3.97 5.48
CA VAL A 191 6.24 -4.70 5.24
C VAL A 191 6.03 -5.53 3.98
N ASN A 192 6.72 -5.16 2.91
CA ASN A 192 6.63 -5.81 1.62
C ASN A 192 7.79 -6.78 1.43
N THR A 193 7.50 -7.96 0.88
CA THR A 193 8.51 -8.99 0.65
C THR A 193 8.71 -9.19 -0.84
N ILE A 194 9.95 -9.05 -1.30
CA ILE A 194 10.36 -9.26 -2.70
C ILE A 194 11.36 -10.41 -2.74
N GLY A 195 11.19 -11.34 -3.68
CA GLY A 195 12.08 -12.49 -3.85
C GLY A 195 11.71 -13.72 -3.01
N GLY A 196 12.54 -14.76 -3.12
CA GLY A 196 12.25 -16.08 -2.60
C GLY A 196 11.09 -16.77 -3.34
N PHE A 197 10.79 -18.00 -2.95
CA PHE A 197 9.69 -18.77 -3.53
C PHE A 197 8.63 -19.02 -2.47
N ALA A 198 7.37 -18.77 -2.81
CA ALA A 198 6.25 -19.16 -1.97
C ALA A 198 6.19 -20.71 -1.86
N ARG A 199 6.02 -21.22 -0.64
CA ARG A 199 5.90 -22.66 -0.41
C ARG A 199 4.60 -23.16 -1.02
N GLN A 200 4.73 -24.13 -1.93
CA GLN A 200 3.61 -24.78 -2.59
C GLN A 200 3.61 -26.29 -2.33
N ILE A 201 2.43 -26.86 -2.24
CA ILE A 201 2.24 -28.32 -2.15
C ILE A 201 1.75 -28.79 -3.50
N HIS A 202 2.60 -29.50 -4.24
CA HIS A 202 2.25 -30.08 -5.53
C HIS A 202 1.66 -31.47 -5.34
N ILE A 203 0.46 -31.70 -5.87
CA ILE A 203 -0.19 -32.98 -5.91
C ILE A 203 -0.14 -33.49 -7.35
N THR A 204 0.66 -34.51 -7.61
CA THR A 204 0.89 -35.10 -8.93
C THR A 204 0.31 -36.51 -8.96
N PRO A 205 -0.94 -36.70 -9.37
CA PRO A 205 -1.53 -38.02 -9.50
C PRO A 205 -0.89 -38.79 -10.65
N ASP A 206 -0.73 -40.10 -10.47
CA ASP A 206 -0.24 -41.01 -11.51
C ASP A 206 -1.40 -41.37 -12.45
N PRO A 207 -1.33 -41.02 -13.75
CA PRO A 207 -2.41 -41.29 -14.71
C PRO A 207 -2.74 -42.79 -14.87
N ALA A 208 -1.72 -43.63 -14.82
CA ALA A 208 -1.92 -45.08 -14.97
C ALA A 208 -2.71 -45.65 -13.78
N ARG A 209 -2.40 -45.18 -12.57
CA ARG A 209 -3.15 -45.57 -11.36
C ARG A 209 -4.57 -45.01 -11.38
N MET A 210 -4.75 -43.75 -11.84
CA MET A 210 -6.08 -43.18 -11.92
C MET A 210 -6.99 -43.99 -12.84
N VAL A 211 -6.50 -44.37 -14.02
CA VAL A 211 -7.23 -45.23 -14.96
C VAL A 211 -7.52 -46.60 -14.36
N ALA A 212 -6.54 -47.23 -13.68
CA ALA A 212 -6.69 -48.55 -13.06
C ALA A 212 -7.77 -48.55 -11.95
N PHE A 213 -7.94 -47.44 -11.23
CA PHE A 213 -8.95 -47.31 -10.17
C PHE A 213 -10.23 -46.61 -10.63
N GLY A 214 -10.33 -46.19 -11.89
CA GLY A 214 -11.50 -45.54 -12.45
C GLY A 214 -11.71 -44.09 -11.93
N PHE A 215 -10.66 -43.43 -11.46
CA PHE A 215 -10.73 -42.06 -10.97
C PHE A 215 -10.42 -41.05 -12.09
N THR A 216 -11.17 -39.97 -12.09
CA THR A 216 -10.92 -38.80 -12.92
C THR A 216 -10.04 -37.78 -12.18
N LEU A 217 -9.45 -36.83 -12.89
CA LEU A 217 -8.71 -35.73 -12.28
C LEU A 217 -9.62 -34.90 -11.36
N GLN A 218 -10.89 -34.76 -11.73
CA GLN A 218 -11.87 -34.00 -10.94
C GLN A 218 -12.12 -34.72 -9.58
N ASP A 219 -12.16 -36.03 -9.55
CA ASP A 219 -12.32 -36.80 -8.28
C ASP A 219 -11.15 -36.50 -7.32
N VAL A 220 -9.93 -36.36 -7.85
CA VAL A 220 -8.75 -36.02 -7.04
C VAL A 220 -8.87 -34.59 -6.52
N VAL A 221 -9.26 -33.64 -7.37
CA VAL A 221 -9.47 -32.23 -6.97
C VAL A 221 -10.53 -32.13 -5.87
N ASP A 222 -11.66 -32.80 -6.05
CA ASP A 222 -12.77 -32.81 -5.08
C ASP A 222 -12.36 -33.47 -3.76
N ALA A 223 -11.55 -34.53 -3.82
CA ALA A 223 -11.03 -35.22 -2.63
C ALA A 223 -10.08 -34.29 -1.85
N VAL A 224 -9.19 -33.56 -2.53
CA VAL A 224 -8.29 -32.58 -1.90
C VAL A 224 -9.10 -31.44 -1.28
N ALA A 225 -10.08 -30.89 -2.01
CA ALA A 225 -10.90 -29.79 -1.52
C ALA A 225 -11.69 -30.19 -0.26
N ARG A 226 -12.27 -31.38 -0.25
CA ARG A 226 -13.02 -31.89 0.93
C ARG A 226 -12.12 -32.19 2.13
N ASN A 227 -10.87 -32.59 1.93
CA ASN A 227 -9.95 -32.90 3.02
C ASN A 227 -9.15 -31.69 3.50
N ASN A 228 -9.20 -30.55 2.78
CA ASN A 228 -8.53 -29.31 3.13
C ASN A 228 -9.50 -28.26 3.74
N GLN A 229 -10.59 -28.71 4.34
CA GLN A 229 -11.55 -27.84 5.02
C GLN A 229 -11.40 -28.00 6.53
N ASN A 230 -11.32 -26.87 7.23
CA ASN A 230 -11.45 -26.85 8.68
C ASN A 230 -12.93 -27.04 9.06
N ILE A 231 -13.29 -28.26 9.46
CA ILE A 231 -14.62 -28.56 9.98
C ILE A 231 -14.55 -28.43 11.49
N GLY A 232 -15.21 -27.41 12.06
CA GLY A 232 -15.40 -27.29 13.50
C GLY A 232 -16.36 -28.38 13.96
N ALA A 233 -15.84 -29.46 14.57
CA ALA A 233 -16.65 -30.41 15.34
C ALA A 233 -16.88 -29.77 16.71
N GLY A 234 -18.14 -29.45 17.07
CA GLY A 234 -18.51 -28.79 18.31
C GLY A 234 -17.93 -29.43 19.59
N TYR A 235 -18.10 -28.75 20.72
CA TYR A 235 -17.66 -29.23 22.03
C TYR A 235 -18.55 -30.39 22.46
N ILE A 236 -17.92 -31.50 22.88
CA ILE A 236 -18.59 -32.52 23.69
C ILE A 236 -18.36 -32.12 25.15
N GLU A 237 -19.38 -31.60 25.80
CA GLU A 237 -19.37 -31.43 27.26
C GLU A 237 -19.30 -32.80 27.91
N ARG A 238 -18.28 -33.01 28.74
CA ARG A 238 -18.13 -34.17 29.61
C ARG A 238 -18.56 -33.83 31.02
#